data_367af1c2dacd71e7ed028c3807bbeb83
#
_entry.id   367af1c2dacd71e7ed028c3807bbeb83
#
_cell.length_a   1.000
_cell.length_b   1.000
_cell.length_c   1.000
_cell.angle_alpha   90.00
_cell.angle_beta   90.00
_cell.angle_gamma   90.00
#
_symmetry.space_group_name_H-M   'P 1'
#
loop_
_entity.id
_entity.type
_entity.pdbx_description
1 polymer ?
#
loop_
_entity_poly.entity_id
_entity_poly.type
_entity_poly.pdbx_seq_one_letter_code
_entity_poly.pdbx_strand_id
1 'polypeptide(L)'
;MNYLSSMEAAKVMGITVRRVQQMCKQGEISGAVKKGHSWLIPENAVWPDSGEKKKPMPIGISDFKTATTSYYYVDKTLLIRDFLDTKPMVSLFTRPRRFGKTLNMDMVRVFFEKTQEDTSIYFKDKQIWQCGSDYTRHQGKYPVIFLTFKDVKCLTWQETFQKIRKLISLEFIRHSELEESTALGIYEKEQYHRLASDNANEVDCQMGLQILSLLLHKHYGQECIIIIDEYDTPIQ
;
A
#
# COMPACT_ATOMS: atom_id res chain seq x y z
N MET A 1 47.79 9.30 -5.36
CA MET A 1 46.41 9.35 -4.82
C MET A 1 45.78 10.61 -5.34
N ASN A 2 44.63 10.49 -5.98
CA ASN A 2 43.86 11.66 -6.44
C ASN A 2 43.05 12.20 -5.26
N TYR A 3 42.90 13.52 -5.23
CA TYR A 3 42.14 14.21 -4.20
C TYR A 3 41.07 15.08 -4.83
N LEU A 4 39.90 15.07 -4.25
CA LEU A 4 38.80 15.97 -4.59
C LEU A 4 38.81 17.20 -3.70
N SER A 5 38.49 18.37 -4.26
CA SER A 5 38.14 19.56 -3.50
C SER A 5 36.76 19.39 -2.83
N SER A 6 36.48 20.23 -1.82
CA SER A 6 35.12 20.21 -1.19
C SER A 6 33.99 20.47 -2.17
N MET A 7 34.25 21.18 -3.28
CA MET A 7 33.26 21.45 -4.31
C MET A 7 32.98 20.24 -5.21
N GLU A 8 34.03 19.52 -5.61
CA GLU A 8 33.95 18.30 -6.40
C GLU A 8 33.28 17.18 -5.58
N ALA A 9 33.70 17.04 -4.32
CA ALA A 9 33.11 16.10 -3.38
C ALA A 9 31.60 16.39 -3.17
N ALA A 10 31.21 17.65 -3.06
CA ALA A 10 29.79 18.04 -2.94
C ALA A 10 28.96 17.62 -4.16
N LYS A 11 29.53 17.75 -5.37
CA LYS A 11 28.89 17.31 -6.61
C LYS A 11 28.73 15.79 -6.66
N VAL A 12 29.78 15.04 -6.30
CA VAL A 12 29.75 13.57 -6.29
C VAL A 12 28.72 13.05 -5.30
N MET A 13 28.62 13.67 -4.12
CA MET A 13 27.74 13.25 -3.02
C MET A 13 26.31 13.83 -3.11
N GLY A 14 26.04 14.75 -4.02
CA GLY A 14 24.74 15.43 -4.10
C GLY A 14 24.36 16.25 -2.86
N ILE A 15 25.36 16.74 -2.10
CA ILE A 15 25.18 17.54 -0.89
C ILE A 15 25.83 18.93 -1.03
N THR A 16 25.58 19.82 -0.07
CA THR A 16 26.16 21.16 -0.11
C THR A 16 27.65 21.17 0.28
N VAL A 17 28.44 22.07 -0.30
CA VAL A 17 29.87 22.28 0.06
C VAL A 17 30.03 22.52 1.55
N ARG A 18 29.10 23.26 2.18
CA ARG A 18 29.10 23.53 3.63
C ARG A 18 28.97 22.21 4.44
N ARG A 19 28.17 21.28 3.99
CA ARG A 19 28.00 19.97 4.66
C ARG A 19 29.28 19.14 4.54
N VAL A 20 29.91 19.08 3.36
CA VAL A 20 31.21 18.39 3.17
C VAL A 20 32.28 18.96 4.10
N GLN A 21 32.38 20.29 4.18
CA GLN A 21 33.36 20.95 5.07
C GLN A 21 33.09 20.64 6.56
N GLN A 22 31.83 20.56 6.95
CA GLN A 22 31.44 20.17 8.32
C GLN A 22 31.87 18.73 8.62
N MET A 23 31.60 17.79 7.71
CA MET A 23 31.99 16.39 7.84
C MET A 23 33.50 16.22 7.92
N CYS A 24 34.27 16.98 7.12
CA CYS A 24 35.73 17.02 7.23
C CYS A 24 36.19 17.54 8.60
N LYS A 25 35.58 18.60 9.13
CA LYS A 25 35.90 19.14 10.47
C LYS A 25 35.59 18.15 11.60
N GLN A 26 34.55 17.35 11.45
CA GLN A 26 34.13 16.36 12.43
C GLN A 26 34.89 15.03 12.31
N GLY A 27 35.80 14.91 11.31
CA GLY A 27 36.57 13.69 11.09
C GLY A 27 35.72 12.53 10.52
N GLU A 28 34.55 12.82 10.01
CA GLU A 28 33.61 11.82 9.47
C GLU A 28 34.10 11.27 8.13
N ILE A 29 34.93 12.00 7.39
CA ILE A 29 35.48 11.55 6.10
C ILE A 29 36.93 11.07 6.32
N SER A 30 37.12 9.75 6.21
CA SER A 30 38.42 9.15 6.41
C SER A 30 39.46 9.65 5.39
N GLY A 31 40.63 10.06 5.89
CA GLY A 31 41.71 10.54 5.04
C GLY A 31 41.58 11.97 4.50
N ALA A 32 40.55 12.72 4.88
CA ALA A 32 40.42 14.11 4.53
C ALA A 32 41.49 14.98 5.26
N VAL A 33 42.25 15.78 4.51
CA VAL A 33 43.33 16.61 5.04
C VAL A 33 43.06 18.09 4.72
N LYS A 34 43.27 18.95 5.70
CA LYS A 34 43.15 20.41 5.51
C LYS A 34 44.46 20.96 4.98
N LYS A 35 44.42 21.61 3.81
CA LYS A 35 45.57 22.30 3.21
C LYS A 35 45.23 23.78 3.01
N GLY A 36 45.77 24.65 3.88
CA GLY A 36 45.39 26.06 3.91
C GLY A 36 43.92 26.28 4.24
N HIS A 37 43.19 26.93 3.33
CA HIS A 37 41.75 27.20 3.47
C HIS A 37 40.86 26.12 2.86
N SER A 38 41.43 25.12 2.18
CA SER A 38 40.69 24.07 1.46
C SER A 38 40.88 22.70 2.09
N TRP A 39 39.88 21.84 1.92
CA TRP A 39 39.95 20.42 2.26
C TRP A 39 40.32 19.62 1.01
N LEU A 40 41.23 18.67 1.17
CA LEU A 40 41.59 17.66 0.20
C LEU A 40 41.04 16.33 0.68
N ILE A 41 40.20 15.72 -0.12
CA ILE A 41 39.44 14.50 0.20
C ILE A 41 39.90 13.41 -0.75
N PRO A 42 40.41 12.27 -0.27
CA PRO A 42 40.81 11.18 -1.15
C PRO A 42 39.61 10.73 -2.03
N GLU A 43 39.87 10.46 -3.31
CA GLU A 43 38.84 10.02 -4.24
C GLU A 43 38.17 8.69 -3.82
N ASN A 44 38.92 7.84 -3.11
CA ASN A 44 38.49 6.60 -2.52
C ASN A 44 38.11 6.72 -1.03
N ALA A 45 37.86 7.94 -0.54
CA ALA A 45 37.43 8.12 0.84
C ALA A 45 36.12 7.36 1.11
N VAL A 46 36.06 6.68 2.27
CA VAL A 46 34.79 6.13 2.76
C VAL A 46 33.98 7.32 3.25
N TRP A 47 32.90 7.60 2.53
CA TRP A 47 31.96 8.65 2.90
C TRP A 47 31.10 8.16 4.08
N PRO A 48 30.93 8.99 5.11
CA PRO A 48 29.90 8.69 6.09
C PRO A 48 28.57 8.71 5.33
N ASP A 49 27.71 7.79 5.70
CA ASP A 49 26.39 7.62 5.10
C ASP A 49 25.74 9.01 4.99
N SER A 50 25.56 9.49 3.76
CA SER A 50 24.96 10.79 3.52
C SER A 50 23.58 10.69 4.09
N GLY A 51 23.41 11.12 5.36
CA GLY A 51 22.25 10.85 6.16
C GLY A 51 21.00 10.92 5.31
N GLU A 52 20.51 9.76 4.87
CA GLU A 52 19.26 9.66 4.14
C GLU A 52 18.29 10.56 4.88
N LYS A 53 17.70 11.50 4.19
CA LYS A 53 16.68 12.37 4.81
C LYS A 53 15.74 11.43 5.51
N LYS A 54 15.80 11.38 6.85
CA LYS A 54 15.00 10.44 7.65
C LYS A 54 13.58 10.57 7.16
N LYS A 55 13.08 9.52 6.52
CA LYS A 55 11.71 9.51 6.02
C LYS A 55 10.79 9.89 7.18
N PRO A 56 9.82 10.79 6.99
CA PRO A 56 8.90 11.16 8.04
C PRO A 56 8.06 9.95 8.49
N MET A 57 7.54 10.00 9.71
CA MET A 57 6.61 8.97 10.20
C MET A 57 5.28 9.04 9.43
N PRO A 58 4.64 7.89 9.09
CA PRO A 58 3.39 7.84 8.31
C PRO A 58 2.16 8.17 9.17
N ILE A 59 2.12 9.38 9.75
CA ILE A 59 1.00 9.80 10.59
C ILE A 59 -0.21 10.11 9.70
N GLY A 60 -1.32 9.38 9.90
CA GLY A 60 -2.56 9.55 9.12
C GLY A 60 -2.52 8.96 7.72
N ILE A 61 -1.45 8.26 7.33
CA ILE A 61 -1.34 7.58 6.04
C ILE A 61 -2.02 6.21 6.13
N SER A 62 -2.94 5.95 5.23
CA SER A 62 -3.67 4.67 5.10
C SER A 62 -3.32 3.90 3.82
N ASP A 63 -2.68 4.55 2.86
CA ASP A 63 -2.21 3.96 1.61
C ASP A 63 -0.83 3.31 1.78
N PHE A 64 -0.75 2.01 1.54
CA PHE A 64 0.48 1.23 1.73
C PHE A 64 1.58 1.60 0.74
N LYS A 65 1.23 1.85 -0.51
CA LYS A 65 2.20 2.23 -1.55
C LYS A 65 2.91 3.53 -1.16
N THR A 66 2.15 4.53 -0.76
CA THR A 66 2.67 5.81 -0.25
C THR A 66 3.48 5.64 1.03
N ALA A 67 3.00 4.82 1.97
CA ALA A 67 3.70 4.58 3.24
C ALA A 67 5.09 3.97 3.03
N THR A 68 5.23 3.00 2.13
CA THR A 68 6.51 2.32 1.87
C THR A 68 7.49 3.15 1.06
N THR A 69 7.00 3.98 0.14
CA THR A 69 7.85 4.78 -0.75
C THR A 69 8.34 6.07 -0.10
N SER A 70 7.43 6.79 0.58
CA SER A 70 7.67 8.18 1.02
C SER A 70 7.89 8.32 2.53
N TYR A 71 7.56 7.32 3.33
CA TYR A 71 7.60 7.39 4.80
C TYR A 71 8.47 6.30 5.41
N TYR A 72 8.80 6.47 6.70
CA TYR A 72 9.43 5.44 7.50
C TYR A 72 8.39 4.35 7.83
N TYR A 73 8.41 3.28 7.05
CA TYR A 73 7.50 2.16 7.21
C TYR A 73 8.12 1.07 8.10
N VAL A 74 7.42 0.73 9.19
CA VAL A 74 7.76 -0.44 10.00
C VAL A 74 7.17 -1.66 9.32
N ASP A 75 8.02 -2.57 8.87
CA ASP A 75 7.62 -3.76 8.14
C ASP A 75 6.73 -4.69 8.99
N LYS A 76 5.52 -4.91 8.53
CA LYS A 76 4.52 -5.82 9.10
C LYS A 76 4.05 -6.87 8.10
N THR A 77 4.79 -7.05 7.01
CA THR A 77 4.38 -7.95 5.93
C THR A 77 4.33 -9.42 6.32
N LEU A 78 4.94 -9.82 7.44
CA LEU A 78 4.78 -11.17 8.00
C LEU A 78 3.33 -11.51 8.39
N LEU A 79 2.45 -10.51 8.57
CA LEU A 79 1.03 -10.72 8.72
C LEU A 79 0.42 -11.50 7.52
N ILE A 80 0.95 -11.27 6.32
CA ILE A 80 0.53 -11.98 5.10
C ILE A 80 0.90 -13.47 5.20
N ARG A 81 2.11 -13.77 5.69
CA ARG A 81 2.54 -15.15 5.95
C ARG A 81 1.60 -15.83 6.95
N ASP A 82 1.36 -15.20 8.09
CA ASP A 82 0.51 -15.76 9.13
C ASP A 82 -0.92 -16.03 8.61
N PHE A 83 -1.43 -15.16 7.73
CA PHE A 83 -2.72 -15.35 7.06
C PHE A 83 -2.70 -16.55 6.10
N LEU A 84 -1.64 -16.71 5.31
CA LEU A 84 -1.50 -17.83 4.37
C LEU A 84 -1.28 -19.16 5.08
N ASP A 85 -0.58 -19.19 6.21
CA ASP A 85 -0.31 -20.40 7.01
C ASP A 85 -1.56 -20.88 7.73
N THR A 86 -2.34 -19.97 8.30
CA THR A 86 -3.54 -20.32 9.10
C THR A 86 -4.78 -20.56 8.25
N LYS A 87 -4.84 -19.98 7.05
CA LYS A 87 -5.98 -20.06 6.09
C LYS A 87 -7.35 -19.88 6.76
N PRO A 88 -7.54 -18.83 7.55
CA PRO A 88 -8.81 -18.65 8.24
C PRO A 88 -9.91 -18.24 7.25
N MET A 89 -11.12 -18.79 7.41
CA MET A 89 -12.27 -18.32 6.64
C MET A 89 -12.62 -16.87 6.96
N VAL A 90 -12.48 -16.48 8.23
CA VAL A 90 -12.71 -15.11 8.70
C VAL A 90 -11.58 -14.71 9.65
N SER A 91 -11.02 -13.54 9.43
CA SER A 91 -10.03 -12.93 10.33
C SER A 91 -10.55 -11.61 10.88
N LEU A 92 -10.57 -11.48 12.19
CA LEU A 92 -10.94 -10.24 12.86
C LEU A 92 -9.70 -9.55 13.43
N PHE A 93 -9.40 -8.35 12.92
CA PHE A 93 -8.29 -7.53 13.40
C PHE A 93 -8.75 -6.56 14.49
N THR A 94 -8.65 -6.96 15.75
CA THR A 94 -8.97 -6.13 16.90
C THR A 94 -7.73 -5.37 17.36
N ARG A 95 -7.61 -4.10 16.99
CA ARG A 95 -6.53 -3.23 17.45
C ARG A 95 -7.08 -1.87 17.86
N PRO A 96 -6.51 -1.19 18.86
CA PRO A 96 -6.90 0.17 19.22
C PRO A 96 -6.81 1.12 18.01
N ARG A 97 -7.51 2.24 18.08
CA ARG A 97 -7.40 3.31 17.07
C ARG A 97 -5.95 3.78 16.95
N ARG A 98 -5.53 4.16 15.74
CA ARG A 98 -4.17 4.63 15.39
C ARG A 98 -3.05 3.58 15.43
N PHE A 99 -3.37 2.30 15.54
CA PHE A 99 -2.38 1.20 15.47
C PHE A 99 -2.21 0.63 14.04
N GLY A 100 -2.58 1.40 13.02
CA GLY A 100 -2.33 1.08 11.62
C GLY A 100 -3.21 -0.04 11.05
N LYS A 101 -4.44 -0.25 11.56
CA LYS A 101 -5.38 -1.25 11.01
C LYS A 101 -5.60 -1.06 9.53
N THR A 102 -6.08 0.11 9.11
CA THR A 102 -6.36 0.46 7.71
C THR A 102 -5.13 0.27 6.83
N LEU A 103 -3.94 0.72 7.29
CA LEU A 103 -2.70 0.55 6.55
C LEU A 103 -2.32 -0.92 6.36
N ASN A 104 -2.52 -1.76 7.39
CA ASN A 104 -2.25 -3.20 7.27
C ASN A 104 -3.27 -3.91 6.37
N MET A 105 -4.54 -3.50 6.40
CA MET A 105 -5.57 -4.01 5.49
C MET A 105 -5.28 -3.61 4.04
N ASP A 106 -4.84 -2.38 3.81
CA ASP A 106 -4.42 -1.93 2.49
C ASP A 106 -3.15 -2.65 2.01
N MET A 107 -2.20 -2.93 2.91
CA MET A 107 -1.03 -3.78 2.61
C MET A 107 -1.46 -5.18 2.14
N VAL A 108 -2.42 -5.81 2.83
CA VAL A 108 -2.96 -7.12 2.45
C VAL A 108 -3.64 -7.04 1.08
N ARG A 109 -4.45 -6.00 0.84
CA ARG A 109 -5.06 -5.71 -0.46
C ARG A 109 -4.01 -5.60 -1.55
N VAL A 110 -3.04 -4.71 -1.40
CA VAL A 110 -1.97 -4.46 -2.41
C VAL A 110 -1.15 -5.72 -2.70
N PHE A 111 -0.98 -6.61 -1.71
CA PHE A 111 -0.27 -7.86 -1.92
C PHE A 111 -1.07 -8.85 -2.75
N PHE A 112 -2.32 -9.11 -2.41
CA PHE A 112 -3.11 -10.16 -3.05
C PHE A 112 -3.76 -9.73 -4.36
N GLU A 113 -4.12 -8.45 -4.47
CA GLU A 113 -4.96 -7.94 -5.54
C GLU A 113 -4.32 -8.10 -6.92
N LYS A 114 -5.05 -8.75 -7.82
CA LYS A 114 -4.70 -8.86 -9.22
C LYS A 114 -4.99 -7.53 -9.93
N THR A 115 -3.95 -6.85 -10.36
CA THR A 115 -4.02 -5.57 -11.08
C THR A 115 -3.11 -5.61 -12.30
N GLN A 116 -3.22 -4.61 -13.17
CA GLN A 116 -2.28 -4.44 -14.30
C GLN A 116 -0.92 -3.88 -13.84
N GLU A 117 -0.87 -3.23 -12.67
CA GLU A 117 0.36 -2.71 -12.08
C GLU A 117 1.16 -3.84 -11.42
N ASP A 118 2.48 -3.86 -11.60
CA ASP A 118 3.37 -4.74 -10.83
C ASP A 118 3.54 -4.21 -9.41
N THR A 119 2.65 -4.64 -8.51
CA THR A 119 2.70 -4.26 -7.09
C THR A 119 3.78 -5.01 -6.31
N SER A 120 4.47 -5.99 -6.90
CA SER A 120 5.57 -6.73 -6.25
C SER A 120 6.72 -5.81 -5.83
N ILE A 121 6.91 -4.70 -6.52
CA ILE A 121 7.95 -3.70 -6.23
C ILE A 121 7.89 -3.16 -4.79
N TYR A 122 6.70 -3.12 -4.18
CA TYR A 122 6.49 -2.64 -2.81
C TYR A 122 6.85 -3.67 -1.74
N PHE A 123 7.11 -4.94 -2.14
CA PHE A 123 7.34 -6.07 -1.25
C PHE A 123 8.72 -6.71 -1.37
N LYS A 124 9.46 -6.45 -2.47
CA LYS A 124 10.77 -7.10 -2.76
C LYS A 124 11.82 -6.88 -1.69
N ASP A 125 11.77 -5.75 -0.97
CA ASP A 125 12.66 -5.41 0.14
C ASP A 125 12.08 -5.75 1.52
N LYS A 126 10.90 -6.38 1.59
CA LYS A 126 10.17 -6.69 2.83
C LYS A 126 10.37 -8.15 3.27
N GLN A 127 10.07 -8.40 4.55
CA GLN A 127 10.24 -9.71 5.17
C GLN A 127 9.43 -10.82 4.50
N ILE A 128 8.22 -10.52 3.99
CA ILE A 128 7.40 -11.51 3.27
C ILE A 128 8.12 -12.07 2.03
N TRP A 129 8.93 -11.25 1.35
CA TRP A 129 9.67 -11.69 0.18
C TRP A 129 10.79 -12.67 0.53
N GLN A 130 11.36 -12.54 1.73
CA GLN A 130 12.38 -13.41 2.27
C GLN A 130 11.84 -14.79 2.73
N CYS A 131 10.51 -14.90 2.89
CA CYS A 131 9.86 -16.16 3.27
C CYS A 131 9.84 -17.21 2.15
N GLY A 132 10.17 -16.82 0.91
CA GLY A 132 10.31 -17.76 -0.21
C GLY A 132 9.09 -17.84 -1.14
N SER A 133 9.22 -18.73 -2.15
CA SER A 133 8.26 -18.85 -3.25
C SER A 133 6.86 -19.27 -2.82
N ASP A 134 6.73 -20.03 -1.73
CA ASP A 134 5.43 -20.51 -1.23
C ASP A 134 4.49 -19.38 -0.84
N TYR A 135 5.06 -18.23 -0.49
CA TYR A 135 4.30 -17.03 -0.14
C TYR A 135 4.24 -16.04 -1.31
N THR A 136 5.36 -15.78 -1.97
CA THR A 136 5.41 -14.78 -3.05
C THR A 136 4.61 -15.17 -4.29
N ARG A 137 4.34 -16.47 -4.52
CA ARG A 137 3.45 -16.96 -5.60
C ARG A 137 2.02 -16.44 -5.49
N HIS A 138 1.58 -16.01 -4.30
CA HIS A 138 0.25 -15.48 -4.05
C HIS A 138 0.11 -14.00 -4.37
N GLN A 139 1.25 -13.30 -4.60
CA GLN A 139 1.25 -11.88 -4.88
C GLN A 139 0.59 -11.58 -6.22
N GLY A 140 -0.41 -10.67 -6.20
CA GLY A 140 -1.11 -10.23 -7.40
C GLY A 140 -1.96 -11.30 -8.09
N LYS A 141 -2.52 -12.26 -7.35
CA LYS A 141 -3.22 -13.42 -7.92
C LYS A 141 -4.73 -13.45 -7.68
N TYR A 142 -5.24 -12.70 -6.74
CA TYR A 142 -6.62 -12.82 -6.30
C TYR A 142 -7.46 -11.59 -6.64
N PRO A 143 -8.74 -11.73 -6.97
CA PRO A 143 -9.67 -10.62 -6.92
C PRO A 143 -9.86 -10.20 -5.45
N VAL A 144 -9.79 -8.90 -5.17
CA VAL A 144 -9.93 -8.37 -3.81
C VAL A 144 -11.04 -7.33 -3.78
N ILE A 145 -12.03 -7.54 -2.94
CA ILE A 145 -13.08 -6.56 -2.62
C ILE A 145 -12.64 -5.80 -1.37
N PHE A 146 -12.57 -4.47 -1.47
CA PHE A 146 -12.11 -3.63 -0.37
C PHE A 146 -13.11 -2.52 -0.04
N LEU A 147 -13.75 -2.61 1.12
CA LEU A 147 -14.69 -1.61 1.61
C LEU A 147 -14.21 -0.99 2.92
N THR A 148 -14.30 0.34 3.00
CA THR A 148 -14.10 1.06 4.26
C THR A 148 -15.33 1.89 4.60
N PHE A 149 -15.88 1.69 5.79
CA PHE A 149 -17.03 2.42 6.28
C PHE A 149 -16.65 3.66 7.12
N LYS A 150 -15.38 4.07 7.06
CA LYS A 150 -14.82 5.16 7.87
C LYS A 150 -15.65 6.43 7.90
N ASP A 151 -16.25 6.80 6.76
CA ASP A 151 -16.99 8.04 6.60
C ASP A 151 -18.53 7.82 6.55
N VAL A 152 -19.00 6.64 6.94
CA VAL A 152 -20.43 6.26 6.91
C VAL A 152 -21.11 6.51 8.27
N LYS A 153 -20.73 7.55 8.97
CA LYS A 153 -21.42 7.99 10.19
C LYS A 153 -22.39 9.13 9.85
N CYS A 154 -23.70 8.84 9.97
CA CYS A 154 -24.76 9.79 9.68
C CYS A 154 -25.79 9.79 10.82
N LEU A 155 -26.65 10.81 10.83
CA LEU A 155 -27.70 10.96 11.83
C LEU A 155 -28.97 10.18 11.49
N THR A 156 -29.17 9.88 10.20
CA THR A 156 -30.37 9.20 9.70
C THR A 156 -30.02 7.94 8.92
N TRP A 157 -30.93 6.97 8.91
CA TRP A 157 -30.80 5.78 8.10
C TRP A 157 -30.71 6.11 6.59
N GLN A 158 -31.49 7.06 6.13
CA GLN A 158 -31.50 7.46 4.72
C GLN A 158 -30.13 7.93 4.24
N GLU A 159 -29.46 8.78 5.02
CA GLU A 159 -28.12 9.28 4.70
C GLU A 159 -27.09 8.14 4.79
N THR A 160 -27.19 7.29 5.80
CA THR A 160 -26.33 6.12 5.96
C THR A 160 -26.45 5.20 4.76
N PHE A 161 -27.68 4.86 4.37
CA PHE A 161 -27.96 4.00 3.23
C PHE A 161 -27.44 4.60 1.91
N GLN A 162 -27.64 5.90 1.68
CA GLN A 162 -27.10 6.57 0.48
C GLN A 162 -25.57 6.44 0.41
N LYS A 163 -24.86 6.60 1.52
CA LYS A 163 -23.41 6.43 1.56
C LYS A 163 -22.99 4.97 1.33
N ILE A 164 -23.68 4.01 1.95
CA ILE A 164 -23.42 2.58 1.71
C ILE A 164 -23.62 2.22 0.25
N ARG A 165 -24.74 2.66 -0.35
CA ARG A 165 -25.02 2.43 -1.76
C ARG A 165 -23.91 3.00 -2.64
N LYS A 166 -23.45 4.23 -2.33
CA LYS A 166 -22.35 4.85 -3.05
C LYS A 166 -21.03 4.09 -2.93
N LEU A 167 -20.70 3.59 -1.73
CA LEU A 167 -19.51 2.78 -1.53
C LEU A 167 -19.56 1.48 -2.33
N ILE A 168 -20.70 0.80 -2.35
CA ILE A 168 -20.92 -0.40 -3.16
C ILE A 168 -20.76 -0.08 -4.64
N SER A 169 -21.39 0.99 -5.12
CA SER A 169 -21.27 1.43 -6.52
C SER A 169 -19.82 1.69 -6.91
N LEU A 170 -19.06 2.42 -6.08
CA LEU A 170 -17.64 2.69 -6.32
C LEU A 170 -16.79 1.41 -6.35
N GLU A 171 -17.13 0.43 -5.52
CA GLU A 171 -16.42 -0.86 -5.52
C GLU A 171 -16.72 -1.67 -6.80
N PHE A 172 -17.96 -1.66 -7.30
CA PHE A 172 -18.28 -2.22 -8.61
C PHE A 172 -17.53 -1.52 -9.74
N ILE A 173 -17.49 -0.18 -9.74
CA ILE A 173 -16.74 0.60 -10.73
C ILE A 173 -15.23 0.29 -10.67
N ARG A 174 -14.68 0.04 -9.50
CA ARG A 174 -13.27 -0.35 -9.32
C ARG A 174 -12.95 -1.66 -10.04
N HIS A 175 -13.93 -2.53 -10.19
CA HIS A 175 -13.85 -3.78 -10.96
C HIS A 175 -14.45 -3.66 -12.37
N SER A 176 -14.08 -2.58 -13.07
CA SER A 176 -14.57 -2.30 -14.43
C SER A 176 -14.19 -3.36 -15.47
N GLU A 177 -13.20 -4.21 -15.18
CA GLU A 177 -12.86 -5.37 -16.01
C GLU A 177 -14.03 -6.36 -16.19
N LEU A 178 -15.00 -6.35 -15.29
CA LEU A 178 -16.19 -7.19 -15.40
C LEU A 178 -17.10 -6.77 -16.55
N GLU A 179 -17.09 -5.51 -16.96
CA GLU A 179 -17.89 -4.97 -18.08
C GLU A 179 -17.55 -5.68 -19.39
N GLU A 180 -16.26 -5.87 -19.67
CA GLU A 180 -15.73 -6.54 -20.85
C GLU A 180 -15.60 -8.06 -20.70
N SER A 181 -16.03 -8.63 -19.56
CA SER A 181 -15.86 -10.04 -19.26
C SER A 181 -16.67 -10.93 -20.23
N THR A 182 -16.00 -11.85 -20.88
CA THR A 182 -16.63 -12.89 -21.72
C THR A 182 -17.20 -14.06 -20.91
N ALA A 183 -16.82 -14.17 -19.63
CA ALA A 183 -17.30 -15.20 -18.72
C ALA A 183 -18.69 -14.89 -18.15
N LEU A 184 -19.13 -13.63 -18.22
CA LEU A 184 -20.42 -13.16 -17.69
C LEU A 184 -21.51 -13.20 -18.76
N GLY A 185 -22.68 -13.71 -18.38
CA GLY A 185 -23.88 -13.65 -19.21
C GLY A 185 -24.57 -12.29 -19.14
N ILE A 186 -25.61 -12.11 -19.98
CA ILE A 186 -26.34 -10.84 -20.10
C ILE A 186 -26.92 -10.40 -18.76
N TYR A 187 -27.60 -11.28 -18.02
CA TYR A 187 -28.19 -10.95 -16.72
C TYR A 187 -27.16 -10.54 -15.67
N GLU A 188 -25.99 -11.15 -15.68
CA GLU A 188 -24.89 -10.82 -14.76
C GLU A 188 -24.31 -9.44 -15.06
N LYS A 189 -24.18 -9.10 -16.34
CA LYS A 189 -23.78 -7.74 -16.78
C LYS A 189 -24.83 -6.69 -16.41
N GLU A 190 -26.11 -7.00 -16.54
CA GLU A 190 -27.20 -6.12 -16.09
C GLU A 190 -27.17 -5.88 -14.58
N GLN A 191 -26.91 -6.92 -13.79
CA GLN A 191 -26.72 -6.78 -12.33
C GLN A 191 -25.50 -5.91 -12.01
N TYR A 192 -24.39 -6.13 -12.70
CA TYR A 192 -23.18 -5.30 -12.55
C TYR A 192 -23.50 -3.83 -12.83
N HIS A 193 -24.10 -3.52 -13.98
CA HIS A 193 -24.42 -2.15 -14.38
C HIS A 193 -25.38 -1.47 -13.41
N ARG A 194 -26.38 -2.19 -12.91
CA ARG A 194 -27.33 -1.65 -11.93
C ARG A 194 -26.65 -1.23 -10.63
N LEU A 195 -25.73 -2.06 -10.12
CA LEU A 195 -24.99 -1.78 -8.91
C LEU A 195 -23.89 -0.71 -9.12
N ALA A 196 -23.24 -0.72 -10.27
CA ALA A 196 -22.23 0.28 -10.62
C ALA A 196 -22.84 1.68 -10.84
N SER A 197 -24.10 1.78 -11.34
CA SER A 197 -24.72 3.06 -11.69
C SER A 197 -25.29 3.88 -10.52
N ASP A 198 -25.10 3.44 -9.28
CA ASP A 198 -25.65 4.08 -8.06
C ASP A 198 -27.20 4.16 -8.02
N ASN A 199 -27.87 3.32 -8.83
CA ASN A 199 -29.33 3.21 -8.89
C ASN A 199 -29.85 1.94 -8.19
N ALA A 200 -28.99 1.24 -7.44
CA ALA A 200 -29.34 0.04 -6.73
C ALA A 200 -30.37 0.33 -5.62
N ASN A 201 -31.37 -0.54 -5.50
CA ASN A 201 -32.31 -0.50 -4.39
C ASN A 201 -31.67 -1.12 -3.11
N GLU A 202 -32.43 -1.11 -2.02
CA GLU A 202 -31.94 -1.63 -0.74
C GLU A 202 -31.56 -3.12 -0.80
N VAL A 203 -32.38 -3.94 -1.47
CA VAL A 203 -32.13 -5.37 -1.64
C VAL A 203 -30.87 -5.61 -2.49
N ASP A 204 -30.71 -4.85 -3.58
CA ASP A 204 -29.51 -4.94 -4.41
C ASP A 204 -28.24 -4.63 -3.56
N CYS A 205 -28.29 -3.63 -2.70
CA CYS A 205 -27.17 -3.27 -1.82
C CYS A 205 -26.89 -4.34 -0.77
N GLN A 206 -27.93 -4.93 -0.18
CA GLN A 206 -27.77 -6.04 0.77
C GLN A 206 -27.06 -7.25 0.15
N MET A 207 -27.33 -7.51 -1.13
CA MET A 207 -26.71 -8.60 -1.89
C MET A 207 -25.43 -8.19 -2.62
N GLY A 208 -25.06 -6.92 -2.57
CA GLY A 208 -23.99 -6.34 -3.40
C GLY A 208 -22.66 -7.06 -3.29
N LEU A 209 -22.19 -7.32 -2.07
CA LEU A 209 -20.93 -8.05 -1.86
C LEU A 209 -20.97 -9.49 -2.38
N GLN A 210 -22.09 -10.18 -2.18
CA GLN A 210 -22.28 -11.53 -2.68
C GLN A 210 -22.27 -11.54 -4.21
N ILE A 211 -23.00 -10.62 -4.83
CA ILE A 211 -23.06 -10.50 -6.29
C ILE A 211 -21.67 -10.21 -6.83
N LEU A 212 -20.96 -9.21 -6.29
CA LEU A 212 -19.62 -8.86 -6.77
C LEU A 212 -18.64 -10.02 -6.64
N SER A 213 -18.65 -10.73 -5.51
CA SER A 213 -17.77 -11.89 -5.32
C SER A 213 -18.05 -13.02 -6.31
N LEU A 214 -19.31 -13.28 -6.64
CA LEU A 214 -19.70 -14.28 -7.64
C LEU A 214 -19.25 -13.87 -9.05
N LEU A 215 -19.44 -12.60 -9.43
CA LEU A 215 -19.01 -12.08 -10.73
C LEU A 215 -17.49 -12.17 -10.90
N LEU A 216 -16.75 -11.76 -9.86
CA LEU A 216 -15.29 -11.83 -9.84
C LEU A 216 -14.78 -13.28 -9.86
N HIS A 217 -15.40 -14.15 -9.06
CA HIS A 217 -15.09 -15.58 -9.09
C HIS A 217 -15.27 -16.18 -10.49
N LYS A 218 -16.38 -15.84 -11.15
CA LYS A 218 -16.66 -16.33 -12.50
C LYS A 218 -15.69 -15.78 -13.54
N HIS A 219 -15.31 -14.51 -13.41
CA HIS A 219 -14.36 -13.86 -14.31
C HIS A 219 -12.95 -14.39 -14.17
N TYR A 220 -12.46 -14.55 -12.93
CA TYR A 220 -11.07 -14.93 -12.67
C TYR A 220 -10.85 -16.43 -12.44
N GLY A 221 -11.90 -17.22 -12.20
CA GLY A 221 -11.80 -18.62 -11.79
C GLY A 221 -11.14 -18.81 -10.42
N GLN A 222 -11.17 -17.77 -9.57
CA GLN A 222 -10.51 -17.71 -8.27
C GLN A 222 -11.47 -17.20 -7.20
N GLU A 223 -11.29 -17.65 -5.97
CA GLU A 223 -12.02 -17.10 -4.82
C GLU A 223 -11.60 -15.67 -4.53
N CYS A 224 -12.57 -14.85 -4.08
CA CYS A 224 -12.33 -13.47 -3.72
C CYS A 224 -11.86 -13.34 -2.28
N ILE A 225 -10.92 -12.42 -2.05
CA ILE A 225 -10.58 -11.96 -0.71
C ILE A 225 -11.43 -10.71 -0.43
N ILE A 226 -12.19 -10.74 0.65
CA ILE A 226 -13.04 -9.61 1.06
C ILE A 226 -12.42 -8.95 2.28
N ILE A 227 -12.12 -7.66 2.18
CA ILE A 227 -11.53 -6.85 3.25
C ILE A 227 -12.52 -5.74 3.60
N ILE A 228 -12.92 -5.67 4.86
CA ILE A 228 -13.87 -4.66 5.35
C ILE A 228 -13.21 -3.91 6.52
N ASP A 229 -13.06 -2.59 6.37
CA ASP A 229 -12.52 -1.73 7.41
C ASP A 229 -13.63 -0.89 8.05
N GLU A 230 -13.55 -0.70 9.37
CA GLU A 230 -14.48 0.08 10.19
C GLU A 230 -15.97 -0.32 9.99
N TYR A 231 -16.24 -1.64 9.92
CA TYR A 231 -17.59 -2.20 9.69
C TYR A 231 -18.63 -1.80 10.73
N ASP A 232 -18.19 -1.40 11.92
CA ASP A 232 -19.03 -0.97 13.05
C ASP A 232 -19.45 0.52 12.97
N THR A 233 -18.82 1.31 12.13
CA THR A 233 -19.08 2.76 12.01
C THR A 233 -20.53 3.10 11.63
N PRO A 234 -21.20 2.38 10.72
CA PRO A 234 -22.59 2.69 10.34
C PRO A 234 -23.62 2.53 11.47
N ILE A 235 -23.27 1.78 12.53
CA ILE A 235 -24.18 1.47 13.64
C ILE A 235 -23.81 2.19 14.94
N GLN A 236 -22.78 3.04 14.92
CA GLN A 236 -22.36 3.92 16.02
C GLN A 236 -23.01 5.29 15.91
#